data_e77edbf25db9468c3fee6d4a8288b400
#
_entry.id   e77edbf25db9468c3fee6d4a8288b400
#
_cell.length_a   1.000
_cell.length_b   1.000
_cell.length_c   1.000
_cell.angle_alpha   90.00
_cell.angle_beta   90.00
_cell.angle_gamma   90.00
#
_symmetry.space_group_name_H-M   'P 1'
#
loop_
_entity.id
_entity.type
_entity.pdbx_description
1 polymer ?
#
loop_
_entity_poly.entity_id
_entity_poly.type
_entity_poly.pdbx_seq_one_letter_code
_entity_poly.pdbx_strand_id
1 'polypeptide(L)'
;MSHRIAIVTSGPGRPFDDDLPPLVAALEQIGTTVEVLDWDDDGADWASVDLAVIRSTWDYTQRHDEFLDWTRRCASATTLINAPAVVAWNSDKRYLRDLVDAGVNVVDTSFIEPGDAIELPVGVEFVVKPTVSAGSRDTVRYHADDHTPATAQIEALLADGRTVMVQPYQAAVDEQGETALLFFGGEFSHAIRKGPLLVAGEEATRALFAQEVITATDAHPDQVALATQCLAALGGIDALAGVSLPLPYARVDVLVDNDGRFSILELELTEPSLFFDWAPGAPDRYARVLVELAEAARS
;
A
#
# COMPACT_ATOMS: atom_id res chain seq x y z
N MET A 1 -12.67 30.57 5.08
CA MET A 1 -11.53 30.31 5.95
C MET A 1 -10.64 29.31 5.25
N SER A 2 -9.33 29.42 5.39
CA SER A 2 -8.40 28.41 4.85
C SER A 2 -8.66 27.05 5.51
N HIS A 3 -8.55 25.95 4.76
CA HIS A 3 -8.56 24.60 5.33
C HIS A 3 -7.21 24.31 5.98
N ARG A 4 -7.23 23.50 7.02
CA ARG A 4 -6.02 23.01 7.69
C ARG A 4 -5.94 21.50 7.47
N ILE A 5 -4.88 21.06 6.81
CA ILE A 5 -4.66 19.64 6.48
C ILE A 5 -3.35 19.19 7.10
N ALA A 6 -3.41 18.13 7.91
CA ALA A 6 -2.22 17.44 8.38
C ALA A 6 -1.79 16.36 7.37
N ILE A 7 -0.54 16.41 6.94
CA ILE A 7 0.10 15.32 6.21
C ILE A 7 0.86 14.49 7.23
N VAL A 8 0.42 13.23 7.38
CA VAL A 8 0.92 12.35 8.44
C VAL A 8 2.08 11.50 7.93
N THR A 9 3.19 11.59 8.62
CA THR A 9 4.44 10.93 8.28
C THR A 9 4.98 10.13 9.48
N SER A 10 6.22 9.70 9.38
CA SER A 10 7.03 9.24 10.51
C SER A 10 8.44 9.81 10.43
N GLY A 11 9.12 9.95 11.56
CA GLY A 11 10.51 10.40 11.59
C GLY A 11 11.43 9.60 10.64
N PRO A 12 11.36 8.25 10.63
CA PRO A 12 12.11 7.44 9.68
C PRO A 12 11.66 7.56 8.22
N GLY A 13 10.37 7.74 7.93
CA GLY A 13 9.82 7.76 6.57
C GLY A 13 9.96 9.10 5.86
N ARG A 14 9.74 10.21 6.59
CA ARG A 14 9.71 11.57 6.05
C ARG A 14 10.91 11.95 5.16
N PRO A 15 12.17 11.60 5.49
CA PRO A 15 13.32 11.97 4.66
C PRO A 15 13.35 11.29 3.28
N PHE A 16 12.54 10.28 3.06
CA PHE A 16 12.50 9.45 1.86
C PHE A 16 11.19 9.59 1.09
N ASP A 17 10.27 10.46 1.53
CA ASP A 17 9.00 10.73 0.83
C ASP A 17 9.20 11.84 -0.21
N ASP A 18 9.60 11.46 -1.42
CA ASP A 18 9.78 12.38 -2.55
C ASP A 18 8.44 13.01 -2.99
N ASP A 19 7.29 12.38 -2.65
CA ASP A 19 5.97 12.91 -2.96
C ASP A 19 5.51 14.01 -1.98
N LEU A 20 6.12 14.11 -0.79
CA LEU A 20 5.71 15.04 0.24
C LEU A 20 5.90 16.51 -0.18
N PRO A 21 7.08 16.96 -0.67
CA PRO A 21 7.26 18.36 -1.05
C PRO A 21 6.31 18.85 -2.15
N PRO A 22 6.09 18.11 -3.27
CA PRO A 22 5.16 18.54 -4.31
C PRO A 22 3.70 18.54 -3.85
N LEU A 23 3.29 17.63 -2.95
CA LEU A 23 1.94 17.65 -2.37
C LEU A 23 1.71 18.87 -1.48
N VAL A 24 2.66 19.16 -0.58
CA VAL A 24 2.59 20.35 0.28
C VAL A 24 2.50 21.62 -0.56
N ALA A 25 3.36 21.74 -1.58
CA ALA A 25 3.34 22.90 -2.48
C ALA A 25 2.00 23.07 -3.22
N ALA A 26 1.42 21.97 -3.72
CA ALA A 26 0.14 21.99 -4.42
C ALA A 26 -1.02 22.40 -3.49
N LEU A 27 -1.04 21.93 -2.25
CA LEU A 27 -2.05 22.30 -1.25
C LEU A 27 -1.91 23.78 -0.84
N GLU A 28 -0.70 24.27 -0.61
CA GLU A 28 -0.46 25.67 -0.27
C GLU A 28 -0.84 26.62 -1.41
N GLN A 29 -0.59 26.25 -2.68
CA GLN A 29 -0.97 27.04 -3.86
C GLN A 29 -2.47 27.25 -3.98
N ILE A 30 -3.30 26.32 -3.49
CA ILE A 30 -4.76 26.45 -3.48
C ILE A 30 -5.29 27.04 -2.16
N GLY A 31 -4.41 27.60 -1.33
CA GLY A 31 -4.77 28.36 -0.13
C GLY A 31 -5.01 27.53 1.13
N THR A 32 -4.53 26.29 1.18
CA THR A 32 -4.61 25.39 2.33
C THR A 32 -3.45 25.65 3.28
N THR A 33 -3.69 25.60 4.59
CA THR A 33 -2.64 25.54 5.59
C THR A 33 -2.26 24.08 5.81
N VAL A 34 -0.98 23.76 5.60
CA VAL A 34 -0.47 22.38 5.70
C VAL A 34 0.40 22.24 6.94
N GLU A 35 0.18 21.17 7.70
CA GLU A 35 1.03 20.76 8.81
C GLU A 35 1.59 19.36 8.50
N VAL A 36 2.89 19.15 8.66
CA VAL A 36 3.52 17.84 8.50
C VAL A 36 3.83 17.31 9.89
N LEU A 37 3.11 16.27 10.30
CA LEU A 37 3.14 15.70 11.64
C LEU A 37 3.53 14.23 11.62
N ASP A 38 4.28 13.78 12.61
CA ASP A 38 4.55 12.36 12.78
C ASP A 38 3.37 11.69 13.49
N TRP A 39 3.01 10.48 13.05
CA TRP A 39 1.84 9.76 13.59
C TRP A 39 1.98 9.44 15.09
N ASP A 40 3.20 9.31 15.58
CA ASP A 40 3.54 9.01 16.97
C ASP A 40 3.99 10.23 17.78
N ASP A 41 3.75 11.45 17.28
CA ASP A 41 3.98 12.68 18.05
C ASP A 41 2.86 12.89 19.07
N ASP A 42 3.18 12.67 20.35
CA ASP A 42 2.24 12.89 21.47
C ASP A 42 1.82 14.37 21.62
N GLY A 43 2.56 15.31 21.02
CA GLY A 43 2.26 16.74 21.04
C GLY A 43 1.34 17.20 19.91
N ALA A 44 1.01 16.32 18.94
CA ALA A 44 0.17 16.66 17.80
C ALA A 44 -1.29 16.90 18.20
N ASP A 45 -1.80 18.09 17.87
CA ASP A 45 -3.21 18.47 18.11
C ASP A 45 -4.07 18.13 16.88
N TRP A 46 -4.50 16.87 16.79
CA TRP A 46 -5.34 16.39 15.69
C TRP A 46 -6.70 17.10 15.59
N ALA A 47 -7.21 17.66 16.69
CA ALA A 47 -8.48 18.41 16.67
C ALA A 47 -8.34 19.80 16.03
N SER A 48 -7.12 20.28 15.83
CA SER A 48 -6.87 21.59 15.23
C SER A 48 -6.90 21.57 13.70
N VAL A 49 -6.95 20.38 13.05
CA VAL A 49 -6.98 20.22 11.59
C VAL A 49 -8.33 19.71 11.11
N ASP A 50 -8.69 20.03 9.86
CA ASP A 50 -9.94 19.58 9.25
C ASP A 50 -9.83 18.18 8.68
N LEU A 51 -8.60 17.80 8.27
CA LEU A 51 -8.29 16.55 7.61
C LEU A 51 -6.88 16.08 7.99
N ALA A 52 -6.72 14.80 8.24
CA ALA A 52 -5.42 14.13 8.38
C ALA A 52 -5.25 13.09 7.24
N VAL A 53 -4.13 13.15 6.54
CA VAL A 53 -3.84 12.29 5.37
C VAL A 53 -2.59 11.48 5.63
N ILE A 54 -2.72 10.16 5.65
CA ILE A 54 -1.60 9.24 5.85
C ILE A 54 -0.72 9.25 4.61
N ARG A 55 0.61 9.39 4.83
CA ARG A 55 1.62 9.37 3.80
C ARG A 55 2.75 8.41 4.15
N SER A 56 3.89 8.88 4.57
CA SER A 56 5.13 8.10 4.76
C SER A 56 5.27 7.53 6.18
N THR A 57 4.24 6.84 6.66
CA THR A 57 4.24 6.18 7.99
C THR A 57 4.86 4.77 7.95
N TRP A 58 5.79 4.50 7.05
CA TRP A 58 6.30 3.16 6.67
C TRP A 58 6.92 2.33 7.81
N ASP A 59 7.22 2.95 8.93
CA ASP A 59 7.70 2.29 10.13
C ASP A 59 6.61 1.57 10.95
N TYR A 60 5.31 1.81 10.62
CA TYR A 60 4.18 1.22 11.34
C TYR A 60 4.21 -0.31 11.33
N THR A 61 4.82 -0.92 10.33
CA THR A 61 4.92 -2.38 10.20
C THR A 61 5.63 -3.05 11.38
N GLN A 62 6.42 -2.29 12.14
CA GLN A 62 7.11 -2.73 13.35
C GLN A 62 6.32 -2.43 14.64
N ARG A 63 5.28 -1.60 14.53
CA ARG A 63 4.45 -1.08 15.64
C ARG A 63 2.97 -1.12 15.23
N HIS A 64 2.54 -2.19 14.55
CA HIS A 64 1.27 -2.27 13.86
C HIS A 64 0.06 -1.98 14.75
N ASP A 65 -0.04 -2.63 15.93
CA ASP A 65 -1.15 -2.41 16.85
C ASP A 65 -1.22 -0.97 17.35
N GLU A 66 -0.06 -0.38 17.64
CA GLU A 66 0.05 1.03 18.07
C GLU A 66 -0.41 1.99 16.97
N PHE A 67 -0.03 1.70 15.72
CA PHE A 67 -0.49 2.48 14.57
C PHE A 67 -2.00 2.39 14.37
N LEU A 68 -2.58 1.19 14.48
CA LEU A 68 -4.03 1.00 14.40
C LEU A 68 -4.76 1.71 15.56
N ASP A 69 -4.19 1.72 16.77
CA ASP A 69 -4.72 2.50 17.89
C ASP A 69 -4.66 4.00 17.62
N TRP A 70 -3.55 4.47 17.04
CA TRP A 70 -3.42 5.85 16.63
C TRP A 70 -4.47 6.25 15.58
N THR A 71 -4.71 5.43 14.54
CA THR A 71 -5.72 5.76 13.51
C THR A 71 -7.10 5.98 14.13
N ARG A 72 -7.48 5.16 15.10
CA ARG A 72 -8.75 5.30 15.84
C ARG A 72 -8.80 6.59 16.66
N ARG A 73 -7.72 6.92 17.37
CA ARG A 73 -7.62 8.17 18.14
C ARG A 73 -7.66 9.40 17.22
N CYS A 74 -6.89 9.41 16.15
CA CYS A 74 -6.88 10.49 15.16
C CYS A 74 -8.27 10.69 14.56
N ALA A 75 -8.93 9.62 14.10
CA ALA A 75 -10.25 9.68 13.52
C ALA A 75 -11.36 10.10 14.50
N SER A 76 -11.13 9.99 15.82
CA SER A 76 -12.05 10.54 16.82
C SER A 76 -11.93 12.07 16.98
N ALA A 77 -10.85 12.66 16.52
CA ALA A 77 -10.54 14.09 16.66
C ALA A 77 -10.71 14.85 15.34
N THR A 78 -10.43 14.22 14.19
CA THR A 78 -10.54 14.80 12.86
C THR A 78 -10.93 13.76 11.82
N THR A 79 -11.17 14.17 10.57
CA THR A 79 -11.37 13.22 9.47
C THR A 79 -10.03 12.63 9.03
N LEU A 80 -9.83 11.31 9.22
CA LEU A 80 -8.63 10.60 8.78
C LEU A 80 -8.84 9.95 7.41
N ILE A 81 -7.86 10.08 6.53
CA ILE A 81 -7.85 9.51 5.19
C ILE A 81 -6.60 8.60 5.00
N ASN A 82 -6.79 7.32 4.62
CA ASN A 82 -8.09 6.64 4.53
C ASN A 82 -8.63 6.33 5.94
N ALA A 83 -9.93 5.98 5.99
CA ALA A 83 -10.61 5.70 7.27
C ALA A 83 -9.95 4.54 8.04
N PRO A 84 -10.04 4.52 9.40
CA PRO A 84 -9.40 3.46 10.22
C PRO A 84 -9.78 2.03 9.83
N ALA A 85 -11.02 1.81 9.36
CA ALA A 85 -11.45 0.50 8.88
C ALA A 85 -10.67 0.07 7.61
N VAL A 86 -10.42 1.01 6.70
CA VAL A 86 -9.62 0.76 5.49
C VAL A 86 -8.19 0.45 5.87
N VAL A 87 -7.58 1.25 6.77
CA VAL A 87 -6.21 1.03 7.23
C VAL A 87 -6.07 -0.32 7.92
N ALA A 88 -6.98 -0.66 8.85
CA ALA A 88 -6.94 -1.94 9.57
C ALA A 88 -7.08 -3.14 8.64
N TRP A 89 -7.91 -3.05 7.60
CA TRP A 89 -8.09 -4.10 6.62
C TRP A 89 -6.90 -4.21 5.66
N ASN A 90 -6.41 -3.08 5.15
CA ASN A 90 -5.42 -3.04 4.07
C ASN A 90 -3.96 -3.22 4.56
N SER A 91 -3.65 -2.86 5.81
CA SER A 91 -2.30 -3.02 6.38
C SER A 91 -1.87 -4.48 6.57
N ASP A 92 -2.81 -5.44 6.51
CA ASP A 92 -2.54 -6.88 6.51
C ASP A 92 -2.93 -7.49 5.15
N LYS A 93 -1.95 -8.02 4.41
CA LYS A 93 -2.14 -8.55 3.04
C LYS A 93 -3.09 -9.76 2.94
N ARG A 94 -3.63 -10.25 4.07
CA ARG A 94 -4.73 -11.22 4.05
C ARG A 94 -5.97 -10.70 3.34
N TYR A 95 -6.11 -9.38 3.14
CA TYR A 95 -7.15 -8.78 2.31
C TYR A 95 -7.20 -9.33 0.88
N LEU A 96 -6.11 -9.92 0.38
CA LEU A 96 -6.11 -10.58 -0.93
C LEU A 96 -7.11 -11.74 -1.01
N ARG A 97 -7.41 -12.42 0.12
CA ARG A 97 -8.48 -13.45 0.17
C ARG A 97 -9.84 -12.84 -0.15
N ASP A 98 -10.15 -11.69 0.48
CA ASP A 98 -11.44 -11.02 0.28
C ASP A 98 -11.60 -10.53 -1.19
N LEU A 99 -10.50 -10.10 -1.82
CA LEU A 99 -10.52 -9.73 -3.24
C LEU A 99 -10.76 -10.95 -4.15
N VAL A 100 -10.15 -12.09 -3.85
CA VAL A 100 -10.41 -13.35 -4.57
C VAL A 100 -11.86 -13.76 -4.41
N ASP A 101 -12.41 -13.72 -3.19
CA ASP A 101 -13.81 -14.05 -2.90
C ASP A 101 -14.78 -13.10 -3.60
N ALA A 102 -14.37 -11.85 -3.82
CA ALA A 102 -15.10 -10.85 -4.60
C ALA A 102 -14.93 -11.02 -6.14
N GLY A 103 -14.21 -12.04 -6.60
CA GLY A 103 -14.01 -12.35 -8.02
C GLY A 103 -12.96 -11.50 -8.73
N VAL A 104 -12.06 -10.86 -8.00
CA VAL A 104 -10.92 -10.12 -8.56
C VAL A 104 -9.78 -11.09 -8.89
N ASN A 105 -9.15 -10.94 -10.05
CA ASN A 105 -7.99 -11.74 -10.40
C ASN A 105 -6.75 -11.25 -9.62
N VAL A 106 -6.29 -12.07 -8.67
CA VAL A 106 -5.17 -11.79 -7.76
C VAL A 106 -4.11 -12.86 -7.97
N VAL A 107 -2.84 -12.54 -7.77
CA VAL A 107 -1.74 -13.52 -7.76
C VAL A 107 -2.03 -14.60 -6.72
N ASP A 108 -1.92 -15.86 -7.11
CA ASP A 108 -2.15 -16.99 -6.22
C ASP A 108 -1.31 -16.87 -4.94
N THR A 109 -1.97 -16.98 -3.79
CA THR A 109 -1.35 -16.65 -2.51
C THR A 109 -1.79 -17.64 -1.44
N SER A 110 -0.83 -18.33 -0.83
CA SER A 110 -1.03 -19.13 0.37
C SER A 110 -0.65 -18.34 1.61
N PHE A 111 -1.37 -18.53 2.71
CA PHE A 111 -1.10 -17.89 3.99
C PHE A 111 -0.83 -18.96 5.05
N ILE A 112 0.18 -18.73 5.88
CA ILE A 112 0.62 -19.64 6.95
C ILE A 112 0.54 -18.84 8.25
N GLU A 113 -0.34 -19.27 9.16
CA GLU A 113 -0.54 -18.66 10.48
C GLU A 113 0.23 -19.45 11.58
N PRO A 114 0.53 -18.84 12.74
CA PRO A 114 1.15 -19.59 13.84
C PRO A 114 0.36 -20.86 14.19
N GLY A 115 1.01 -22.01 14.04
CA GLY A 115 0.40 -23.34 14.30
C GLY A 115 0.00 -24.11 13.04
N ASP A 116 0.00 -23.48 11.87
CA ASP A 116 -0.28 -24.16 10.61
C ASP A 116 0.90 -25.02 10.13
N ALA A 117 0.61 -26.01 9.29
CA ALA A 117 1.64 -26.75 8.56
C ALA A 117 2.26 -25.84 7.48
N ILE A 118 3.59 -25.92 7.32
CA ILE A 118 4.30 -25.19 6.28
C ILE A 118 4.22 -26.01 4.99
N GLU A 119 3.46 -25.51 4.01
CA GLU A 119 3.37 -26.07 2.68
C GLU A 119 3.98 -25.09 1.67
N LEU A 120 4.96 -25.54 0.88
CA LEU A 120 5.68 -24.71 -0.09
C LEU A 120 5.38 -25.18 -1.53
N PRO A 121 5.40 -24.26 -2.50
CA PRO A 121 5.30 -24.62 -3.92
C PRO A 121 6.40 -25.58 -4.33
N VAL A 122 6.09 -26.52 -5.22
CA VAL A 122 7.03 -27.52 -5.72
C VAL A 122 7.34 -27.27 -7.19
N GLY A 123 8.63 -27.28 -7.54
CA GLY A 123 9.07 -27.17 -8.92
C GLY A 123 8.95 -25.78 -9.57
N VAL A 124 8.65 -24.77 -8.79
CA VAL A 124 8.57 -23.35 -9.22
C VAL A 124 9.26 -22.45 -8.20
N GLU A 125 9.84 -21.35 -8.66
CA GLU A 125 10.33 -20.30 -7.75
C GLU A 125 9.16 -19.64 -7.02
N PHE A 126 9.42 -19.17 -5.81
CA PHE A 126 8.38 -18.57 -4.98
C PHE A 126 8.92 -17.46 -4.08
N VAL A 127 8.02 -16.62 -3.61
CA VAL A 127 8.32 -15.51 -2.70
C VAL A 127 7.69 -15.80 -1.35
N VAL A 128 8.47 -15.58 -0.29
CA VAL A 128 8.03 -15.60 1.11
C VAL A 128 8.09 -14.19 1.66
N LYS A 129 7.01 -13.69 2.23
CA LYS A 129 6.96 -12.37 2.89
C LYS A 129 5.92 -12.38 4.02
N PRO A 130 6.08 -11.53 5.06
CA PRO A 130 5.04 -11.37 6.07
C PRO A 130 3.82 -10.63 5.52
N THR A 131 2.64 -10.88 6.07
CA THR A 131 1.40 -10.21 5.64
C THR A 131 1.37 -8.74 6.01
N VAL A 132 1.96 -8.35 7.14
CA VAL A 132 2.16 -6.94 7.52
C VAL A 132 3.58 -6.55 7.20
N SER A 133 3.77 -5.81 6.12
CA SER A 133 5.09 -5.36 5.64
C SER A 133 4.95 -4.19 4.65
N ALA A 134 5.98 -3.36 4.56
CA ALA A 134 6.14 -2.29 3.59
C ALA A 134 7.57 -2.33 3.01
N GLY A 135 7.77 -1.81 1.78
CA GLY A 135 9.09 -1.64 1.17
C GLY A 135 9.88 -2.93 0.95
N SER A 136 9.22 -4.05 0.71
CA SER A 136 9.83 -5.38 0.51
C SER A 136 10.66 -5.90 1.69
N ARG A 137 10.45 -5.35 2.89
CA ARG A 137 11.13 -5.82 4.10
C ARG A 137 10.74 -7.26 4.42
N ASP A 138 11.74 -8.07 4.79
CA ASP A 138 11.60 -9.51 5.09
C ASP A 138 11.01 -10.33 3.91
N THR A 139 11.14 -9.82 2.67
CA THR A 139 10.67 -10.48 1.44
C THR A 139 11.84 -11.18 0.76
N VAL A 140 11.71 -12.46 0.44
CA VAL A 140 12.75 -13.25 -0.22
C VAL A 140 12.15 -14.07 -1.36
N ARG A 141 12.84 -14.07 -2.53
CA ARG A 141 12.58 -14.98 -3.65
C ARG A 141 13.48 -16.21 -3.49
N TYR A 142 12.88 -17.39 -3.50
CA TYR A 142 13.56 -18.68 -3.38
C TYR A 142 13.54 -19.43 -4.71
N HIS A 143 14.62 -20.18 -4.98
CA HIS A 143 14.61 -21.17 -6.05
C HIS A 143 13.66 -22.31 -5.72
N ALA A 144 13.22 -23.05 -6.76
CA ALA A 144 12.24 -24.13 -6.64
C ALA A 144 12.60 -25.22 -5.60
N ASP A 145 13.87 -25.44 -5.34
CA ASP A 145 14.38 -26.47 -4.43
C ASP A 145 14.87 -25.94 -3.08
N ASP A 146 14.76 -24.60 -2.83
CA ASP A 146 15.28 -23.94 -1.63
C ASP A 146 14.31 -24.06 -0.43
N HIS A 147 13.69 -25.22 -0.24
CA HIS A 147 12.69 -25.42 0.81
C HIS A 147 13.26 -25.27 2.23
N THR A 148 14.51 -25.70 2.47
CA THR A 148 15.10 -25.60 3.82
C THR A 148 15.31 -24.15 4.29
N PRO A 149 15.95 -23.23 3.51
CA PRO A 149 16.08 -21.84 3.93
C PRO A 149 14.73 -21.11 3.98
N ALA A 150 13.79 -21.43 3.08
CA ALA A 150 12.45 -20.86 3.10
C ALA A 150 11.68 -21.25 4.37
N THR A 151 11.72 -22.54 4.76
CA THR A 151 11.11 -23.02 6.01
C THR A 151 11.71 -22.32 7.22
N ALA A 152 13.03 -22.14 7.27
CA ALA A 152 13.69 -21.45 8.38
C ALA A 152 13.25 -19.97 8.51
N GLN A 153 13.07 -19.26 7.38
CA GLN A 153 12.52 -17.90 7.39
C GLN A 153 11.08 -17.89 7.91
N ILE A 154 10.24 -18.80 7.40
CA ILE A 154 8.84 -18.90 7.81
C ILE A 154 8.75 -19.18 9.31
N GLU A 155 9.49 -20.16 9.82
CA GLU A 155 9.52 -20.50 11.25
C GLU A 155 9.94 -19.31 12.11
N ALA A 156 10.94 -18.52 11.67
CA ALA A 156 11.35 -17.31 12.38
C ALA A 156 10.24 -16.26 12.43
N LEU A 157 9.55 -16.00 11.31
CA LEU A 157 8.44 -15.05 11.25
C LEU A 157 7.24 -15.51 12.11
N LEU A 158 6.91 -16.80 12.07
CA LEU A 158 5.83 -17.38 12.88
C LEU A 158 6.18 -17.34 14.38
N ALA A 159 7.45 -17.53 14.76
CA ALA A 159 7.90 -17.42 16.15
C ALA A 159 7.77 -16.00 16.70
N ASP A 160 7.86 -14.98 15.83
CA ASP A 160 7.58 -13.58 16.15
C ASP A 160 6.07 -13.25 16.14
N GLY A 161 5.20 -14.27 15.98
CA GLY A 161 3.75 -14.12 15.94
C GLY A 161 3.20 -13.54 14.62
N ARG A 162 4.03 -13.46 13.57
CA ARG A 162 3.66 -12.88 12.28
C ARG A 162 3.04 -13.93 11.37
N THR A 163 1.97 -13.59 10.67
CA THR A 163 1.44 -14.39 9.57
C THR A 163 2.32 -14.21 8.33
N VAL A 164 2.55 -15.30 7.61
CA VAL A 164 3.39 -15.35 6.42
C VAL A 164 2.53 -15.60 5.19
N MET A 165 2.87 -14.97 4.07
CA MET A 165 2.31 -15.29 2.76
C MET A 165 3.38 -15.88 1.84
N VAL A 166 2.96 -16.83 1.02
CA VAL A 166 3.79 -17.51 0.01
C VAL A 166 3.11 -17.39 -1.34
N GLN A 167 3.84 -16.89 -2.33
CA GLN A 167 3.35 -16.71 -3.70
C GLN A 167 4.29 -17.38 -4.69
N PRO A 168 3.82 -18.16 -5.68
CA PRO A 168 4.63 -18.54 -6.83
C PRO A 168 5.20 -17.28 -7.50
N TYR A 169 6.51 -17.29 -7.80
CA TYR A 169 7.12 -16.16 -8.49
C TYR A 169 6.55 -16.00 -9.89
N GLN A 170 6.23 -14.78 -10.27
CA GLN A 170 5.67 -14.47 -11.57
C GLN A 170 6.82 -14.09 -12.53
N ALA A 171 7.24 -15.03 -13.38
CA ALA A 171 8.45 -14.91 -14.19
C ALA A 171 8.45 -13.70 -15.15
N ALA A 172 7.28 -13.27 -15.59
CA ALA A 172 7.14 -12.10 -16.45
C ALA A 172 7.65 -10.80 -15.79
N VAL A 173 7.73 -10.73 -14.45
CA VAL A 173 8.26 -9.56 -13.72
C VAL A 173 9.71 -9.28 -14.09
N ASP A 174 10.53 -10.30 -14.35
CA ASP A 174 11.94 -10.12 -14.71
C ASP A 174 12.12 -9.30 -16.01
N GLU A 175 11.17 -9.37 -16.95
CA GLU A 175 11.23 -8.64 -18.23
C GLU A 175 10.28 -7.44 -18.28
N GLN A 176 9.07 -7.62 -17.74
CA GLN A 176 7.99 -6.64 -17.88
C GLN A 176 7.85 -5.73 -16.65
N GLY A 177 8.36 -6.17 -15.48
CA GLY A 177 8.16 -5.47 -14.21
C GLY A 177 6.72 -5.53 -13.72
N GLU A 178 6.39 -4.63 -12.81
CA GLU A 178 5.05 -4.42 -12.27
C GLU A 178 4.55 -3.04 -12.72
N THR A 179 3.25 -2.89 -12.93
CA THR A 179 2.61 -1.60 -13.20
C THR A 179 1.85 -1.15 -11.96
N ALA A 180 2.26 -0.03 -11.37
CA ALA A 180 1.53 0.61 -10.29
C ALA A 180 0.58 1.65 -10.88
N LEU A 181 -0.74 1.50 -10.62
CA LEU A 181 -1.79 2.39 -11.09
C LEU A 181 -2.30 3.24 -9.93
N LEU A 182 -2.24 4.56 -10.08
CA LEU A 182 -2.63 5.54 -9.07
C LEU A 182 -4.03 6.08 -9.36
N PHE A 183 -4.86 6.13 -8.31
CA PHE A 183 -6.22 6.65 -8.37
C PHE A 183 -6.41 7.73 -7.31
N PHE A 184 -7.07 8.83 -7.68
CA PHE A 184 -7.44 9.91 -6.76
C PHE A 184 -8.94 10.19 -6.86
N GLY A 185 -9.65 10.13 -5.73
CA GLY A 185 -11.11 10.27 -5.71
C GLY A 185 -11.84 9.21 -6.56
N GLY A 186 -11.23 8.05 -6.75
CA GLY A 186 -11.74 6.97 -7.60
C GLY A 186 -11.40 7.07 -9.08
N GLU A 187 -10.81 8.17 -9.53
CA GLU A 187 -10.42 8.39 -10.92
C GLU A 187 -8.97 7.96 -11.16
N PHE A 188 -8.73 7.25 -12.27
CA PHE A 188 -7.37 6.90 -12.69
C PHE A 188 -6.55 8.16 -12.99
N SER A 189 -5.41 8.30 -12.34
CA SER A 189 -4.52 9.47 -12.47
C SER A 189 -3.34 9.20 -13.40
N HIS A 190 -2.57 8.17 -13.11
CA HIS A 190 -1.35 7.82 -13.85
C HIS A 190 -0.87 6.43 -13.46
N ALA A 191 0.13 5.95 -14.19
CA ALA A 191 0.83 4.72 -13.86
C ALA A 191 2.34 4.89 -13.96
N ILE A 192 3.05 4.03 -13.22
CA ILE A 192 4.50 3.84 -13.34
C ILE A 192 4.80 2.36 -13.51
N ARG A 193 5.98 2.06 -14.03
CA ARG A 193 6.53 0.71 -14.04
C ARG A 193 7.61 0.58 -12.99
N LYS A 194 7.49 -0.43 -12.14
CA LYS A 194 8.53 -0.88 -11.21
C LYS A 194 9.30 -2.03 -11.86
N GLY A 195 10.64 -1.89 -11.93
CA GLY A 195 11.52 -2.96 -12.42
C GLY A 195 11.55 -4.15 -11.46
N PRO A 196 12.14 -5.30 -11.88
CA PRO A 196 12.32 -6.45 -11.01
C PRO A 196 13.20 -6.07 -9.82
N LEU A 197 12.76 -6.47 -8.63
CA LEU A 197 13.42 -6.14 -7.38
C LEU A 197 14.09 -7.36 -6.72
N LEU A 198 13.43 -8.52 -6.79
CA LEU A 198 13.84 -9.70 -6.06
C LEU A 198 14.75 -10.59 -6.92
N VAL A 199 15.98 -10.84 -6.44
CA VAL A 199 16.90 -11.81 -7.03
C VAL A 199 16.80 -13.11 -6.23
N ALA A 200 16.64 -14.24 -6.91
CA ALA A 200 16.52 -15.53 -6.25
C ALA A 200 17.80 -15.87 -5.46
N GLY A 201 17.62 -16.30 -4.21
CA GLY A 201 18.71 -16.66 -3.30
C GLY A 201 19.41 -15.49 -2.59
N GLU A 202 19.01 -14.24 -2.84
CA GLU A 202 19.49 -13.08 -2.06
C GLU A 202 18.77 -12.96 -0.72
N GLU A 203 19.46 -12.40 0.28
CA GLU A 203 18.88 -12.16 1.60
C GLU A 203 17.83 -11.04 1.57
N ALA A 204 16.85 -11.14 2.46
CA ALA A 204 15.84 -10.11 2.66
C ALA A 204 16.45 -8.76 3.04
N THR A 205 15.93 -7.67 2.48
CA THR A 205 16.25 -6.33 2.99
C THR A 205 15.70 -6.15 4.40
N ARG A 206 16.50 -5.50 5.26
CA ARG A 206 16.11 -5.05 6.60
C ARG A 206 16.02 -3.52 6.66
N ALA A 207 16.32 -2.84 5.56
CA ALA A 207 16.13 -1.40 5.43
C ALA A 207 14.63 -1.04 5.51
N LEU A 208 14.32 0.25 5.58
CA LEU A 208 12.93 0.73 5.58
C LEU A 208 12.22 0.33 4.28
N PHE A 209 12.94 0.35 3.16
CA PHE A 209 12.49 -0.16 1.85
C PHE A 209 13.69 -0.57 0.98
N ALA A 210 13.44 -1.43 0.00
CA ALA A 210 14.40 -1.76 -1.05
C ALA A 210 14.39 -0.68 -2.14
N GLN A 211 15.52 -0.48 -2.82
CA GLN A 211 15.63 0.53 -3.86
C GLN A 211 15.03 0.01 -5.17
N GLU A 212 13.97 0.63 -5.63
CA GLU A 212 13.23 0.26 -6.85
C GLU A 212 13.74 1.04 -8.07
N VAL A 213 13.68 0.41 -9.24
CA VAL A 213 13.89 1.10 -10.54
C VAL A 213 12.53 1.50 -11.09
N ILE A 214 12.24 2.79 -11.02
CA ILE A 214 10.96 3.34 -11.47
C ILE A 214 11.13 3.99 -12.85
N THR A 215 10.14 3.77 -13.73
CA THR A 215 10.05 4.41 -15.03
C THR A 215 8.62 4.84 -15.35
N ALA A 216 8.46 5.91 -16.13
CA ALA A 216 7.15 6.29 -16.64
C ALA A 216 6.61 5.21 -17.58
N THR A 217 5.30 4.95 -17.49
CA THR A 217 4.62 4.05 -18.42
C THR A 217 3.17 4.48 -18.65
N ASP A 218 2.64 4.13 -19.81
CA ASP A 218 1.20 4.16 -20.06
C ASP A 218 0.60 2.80 -19.65
N ALA A 219 -0.42 2.83 -18.80
CA ALA A 219 -1.09 1.60 -18.40
C ALA A 219 -1.87 0.98 -19.57
N HIS A 220 -1.82 -0.34 -19.71
CA HIS A 220 -2.68 -1.03 -20.66
C HIS A 220 -4.17 -0.87 -20.24
N PRO A 221 -5.13 -0.69 -21.19
CA PRO A 221 -6.53 -0.55 -20.84
C PRO A 221 -7.09 -1.68 -19.95
N ASP A 222 -6.63 -2.91 -20.15
CA ASP A 222 -7.06 -4.06 -19.34
C ASP A 222 -6.47 -4.02 -17.92
N GLN A 223 -5.30 -3.41 -17.69
CA GLN A 223 -4.76 -3.15 -16.35
C GLN A 223 -5.62 -2.13 -15.62
N VAL A 224 -6.00 -1.04 -16.29
CA VAL A 224 -6.90 -0.02 -15.74
C VAL A 224 -8.28 -0.63 -15.42
N ALA A 225 -8.81 -1.48 -16.32
CA ALA A 225 -10.08 -2.17 -16.10
C ALA A 225 -10.02 -3.10 -14.88
N LEU A 226 -8.96 -3.91 -14.73
CA LEU A 226 -8.76 -4.79 -13.57
C LEU A 226 -8.62 -3.99 -12.27
N ALA A 227 -7.83 -2.91 -12.27
CA ALA A 227 -7.67 -2.05 -11.10
C ALA A 227 -9.01 -1.38 -10.71
N THR A 228 -9.79 -0.91 -11.70
CA THR A 228 -11.14 -0.35 -11.47
C THR A 228 -12.09 -1.39 -10.90
N GLN A 229 -12.05 -2.63 -11.42
CA GLN A 229 -12.83 -3.75 -10.85
C GLN A 229 -12.42 -4.02 -9.40
N CYS A 230 -11.13 -4.04 -9.09
CA CYS A 230 -10.61 -4.22 -7.74
C CYS A 230 -11.16 -3.16 -6.79
N LEU A 231 -11.09 -1.87 -7.17
CA LEU A 231 -11.62 -0.79 -6.35
C LEU A 231 -13.14 -0.82 -6.21
N ALA A 232 -13.87 -1.22 -7.24
CA ALA A 232 -15.33 -1.39 -7.18
C ALA A 232 -15.74 -2.54 -6.24
N ALA A 233 -14.93 -3.61 -6.16
CA ALA A 233 -15.18 -4.75 -5.29
C ALA A 233 -15.16 -4.38 -3.80
N LEU A 234 -14.47 -3.29 -3.40
CA LEU A 234 -14.40 -2.84 -2.01
C LEU A 234 -15.79 -2.59 -1.39
N GLY A 235 -16.77 -2.18 -2.20
CA GLY A 235 -18.14 -1.95 -1.74
C GLY A 235 -18.89 -3.20 -1.26
N GLY A 236 -18.40 -4.39 -1.61
CA GLY A 236 -18.95 -5.67 -1.19
C GLY A 236 -18.19 -6.34 -0.04
N ILE A 237 -17.11 -5.75 0.46
CA ILE A 237 -16.27 -6.34 1.51
C ILE A 237 -16.83 -5.97 2.88
N ASP A 238 -17.23 -6.98 3.68
CA ASP A 238 -17.86 -6.79 4.99
C ASP A 238 -17.00 -5.96 5.96
N ALA A 239 -15.69 -6.15 5.94
CA ALA A 239 -14.76 -5.38 6.77
C ALA A 239 -14.77 -3.86 6.48
N LEU A 240 -15.23 -3.47 5.29
CA LEU A 240 -15.34 -2.08 4.84
C LEU A 240 -16.78 -1.54 4.88
N ALA A 241 -17.70 -2.27 5.52
CA ALA A 241 -19.08 -1.83 5.63
C ALA A 241 -19.18 -0.43 6.29
N GLY A 242 -19.87 0.49 5.61
CA GLY A 242 -20.01 1.88 6.06
C GLY A 242 -18.87 2.82 5.67
N VAL A 243 -17.83 2.33 5.00
CA VAL A 243 -16.79 3.18 4.40
C VAL A 243 -17.36 3.91 3.18
N SER A 244 -17.13 5.23 3.10
CA SER A 244 -17.52 6.01 1.93
C SER A 244 -16.61 5.69 0.74
N LEU A 245 -17.23 5.39 -0.39
CA LEU A 245 -16.54 5.16 -1.67
C LEU A 245 -16.96 6.23 -2.69
N PRO A 246 -16.12 6.56 -3.67
CA PRO A 246 -14.77 6.02 -3.87
C PRO A 246 -13.77 6.49 -2.82
N LEU A 247 -12.67 5.73 -2.63
CA LEU A 247 -11.61 6.13 -1.72
C LEU A 247 -10.84 7.35 -2.26
N PRO A 248 -10.37 8.23 -1.36
CA PRO A 248 -9.60 9.42 -1.73
C PRO A 248 -8.33 9.16 -2.52
N TYR A 249 -7.64 8.07 -2.22
CA TYR A 249 -6.50 7.58 -2.98
C TYR A 249 -6.41 6.06 -2.91
N ALA A 250 -5.80 5.48 -3.93
CA ALA A 250 -5.42 4.09 -3.98
C ALA A 250 -4.26 3.91 -4.96
N ARG A 251 -3.39 2.91 -4.66
CA ARG A 251 -2.44 2.35 -5.62
C ARG A 251 -2.76 0.88 -5.84
N VAL A 252 -2.84 0.47 -7.09
CA VAL A 252 -3.09 -0.91 -7.48
C VAL A 252 -1.90 -1.41 -8.28
N ASP A 253 -1.17 -2.37 -7.74
CA ASP A 253 0.00 -2.94 -8.37
C ASP A 253 -0.40 -4.19 -9.16
N VAL A 254 -0.19 -4.17 -10.47
CA VAL A 254 -0.62 -5.18 -11.44
C VAL A 254 0.60 -5.74 -12.15
N LEU A 255 0.62 -7.05 -12.34
CA LEU A 255 1.63 -7.75 -13.14
C LEU A 255 0.99 -8.71 -14.14
N VAL A 256 1.81 -9.30 -15.00
CA VAL A 256 1.42 -10.44 -15.84
C VAL A 256 1.75 -11.72 -15.07
N ASP A 257 0.74 -12.53 -14.80
CA ASP A 257 0.91 -13.81 -14.10
C ASP A 257 1.48 -14.92 -15.01
N ASN A 258 1.81 -16.08 -14.43
CA ASN A 258 2.38 -17.20 -15.17
C ASN A 258 1.41 -17.82 -16.19
N ASP A 259 0.14 -17.47 -16.17
CA ASP A 259 -0.86 -17.84 -17.19
C ASP A 259 -0.98 -16.79 -18.29
N GLY A 260 -0.21 -15.70 -18.22
CA GLY A 260 -0.22 -14.61 -19.20
C GLY A 260 -1.37 -13.62 -19.03
N ARG A 261 -2.03 -13.58 -17.85
CA ARG A 261 -3.13 -12.67 -17.54
C ARG A 261 -2.65 -11.53 -16.66
N PHE A 262 -3.31 -10.38 -16.71
CA PHE A 262 -3.10 -9.36 -15.68
C PHE A 262 -3.71 -9.80 -14.36
N SER A 263 -2.92 -9.72 -13.29
CA SER A 263 -3.31 -10.08 -11.93
C SER A 263 -2.88 -9.01 -10.94
N ILE A 264 -3.71 -8.75 -9.92
CA ILE A 264 -3.38 -7.87 -8.81
C ILE A 264 -2.29 -8.55 -7.98
N LEU A 265 -1.17 -7.88 -7.80
CA LEU A 265 -0.12 -8.28 -6.86
C LEU A 265 -0.37 -7.68 -5.49
N GLU A 266 -0.73 -6.39 -5.46
CA GLU A 266 -0.94 -5.64 -4.23
C GLU A 266 -1.95 -4.50 -4.43
N LEU A 267 -2.71 -4.19 -3.38
CA LEU A 267 -3.56 -3.01 -3.28
C LEU A 267 -3.07 -2.19 -2.07
N GLU A 268 -2.67 -0.95 -2.30
CA GLU A 268 -2.19 -0.07 -1.24
C GLU A 268 -3.17 1.09 -1.02
N LEU A 269 -3.75 1.11 0.17
CA LEU A 269 -4.73 2.10 0.61
C LEU A 269 -4.30 2.84 1.87
N THR A 270 -3.15 2.48 2.45
CA THR A 270 -2.66 3.07 3.71
C THR A 270 -1.64 4.17 3.43
N GLU A 271 -0.46 3.83 2.88
CA GLU A 271 0.66 4.76 2.75
C GLU A 271 1.44 4.61 1.42
N PRO A 272 0.75 4.50 0.28
CA PRO A 272 1.42 4.27 -1.00
C PRO A 272 2.33 5.43 -1.40
N SER A 273 3.49 5.14 -1.97
CA SER A 273 4.19 6.11 -2.81
C SER A 273 3.30 6.46 -4.01
N LEU A 274 3.18 7.74 -4.31
CA LEU A 274 2.28 8.26 -5.36
C LEU A 274 3.03 8.62 -6.64
N PHE A 275 4.37 8.57 -6.61
CA PHE A 275 5.25 8.72 -7.78
C PHE A 275 5.00 10.01 -8.58
N PHE A 276 4.86 11.14 -7.89
CA PHE A 276 4.55 12.43 -8.49
C PHE A 276 5.58 12.92 -9.49
N ASP A 277 6.86 12.58 -9.31
CA ASP A 277 7.94 12.93 -10.23
C ASP A 277 7.73 12.38 -11.65
N TRP A 278 6.95 11.30 -11.76
CA TRP A 278 6.64 10.63 -13.03
C TRP A 278 5.33 11.08 -13.67
N ALA A 279 4.57 11.97 -12.98
CA ALA A 279 3.23 12.37 -13.42
C ALA A 279 2.95 13.86 -13.20
N PRO A 280 3.43 14.74 -14.11
CA PRO A 280 3.17 16.17 -14.01
C PRO A 280 1.69 16.50 -13.81
N GLY A 281 1.40 17.38 -12.83
CA GLY A 281 0.04 17.76 -12.45
C GLY A 281 -0.71 16.76 -11.56
N ALA A 282 -0.12 15.61 -11.20
CA ALA A 282 -0.72 14.67 -10.26
C ALA A 282 -0.84 15.26 -8.84
N PRO A 283 0.15 16.00 -8.29
CA PRO A 283 -0.01 16.68 -7.02
C PRO A 283 -1.22 17.61 -6.98
N ASP A 284 -1.46 18.38 -8.05
CA ASP A 284 -2.58 19.32 -8.15
C ASP A 284 -3.94 18.59 -8.21
N ARG A 285 -3.99 17.43 -8.87
CA ARG A 285 -5.21 16.60 -8.92
C ARG A 285 -5.53 16.07 -7.53
N TYR A 286 -4.53 15.53 -6.84
CA TYR A 286 -4.72 14.98 -5.52
C TYR A 286 -5.04 16.07 -4.48
N ALA A 287 -4.35 17.22 -4.53
CA ALA A 287 -4.63 18.35 -3.64
C ALA A 287 -6.10 18.82 -3.73
N ARG A 288 -6.69 18.83 -4.95
CA ARG A 288 -8.12 19.17 -5.12
C ARG A 288 -9.03 18.18 -4.44
N VAL A 289 -8.78 16.87 -4.59
CA VAL A 289 -9.55 15.83 -3.89
C VAL A 289 -9.50 16.04 -2.37
N LEU A 290 -8.32 16.34 -1.83
CA LEU A 290 -8.16 16.56 -0.38
C LEU A 290 -8.91 17.82 0.11
N VAL A 291 -8.91 18.89 -0.67
CA VAL A 291 -9.66 20.10 -0.30
C VAL A 291 -11.16 19.88 -0.35
N GLU A 292 -11.68 19.18 -1.37
CA GLU A 292 -13.11 18.82 -1.45
C GLU A 292 -13.55 18.00 -0.24
N LEU A 293 -12.70 17.07 0.23
CA LEU A 293 -12.97 16.29 1.44
C LEU A 293 -12.91 17.14 2.72
N ALA A 294 -11.94 18.07 2.83
CA ALA A 294 -11.88 19.00 3.95
C ALA A 294 -13.09 19.95 4.00
N GLU A 295 -13.64 20.34 2.84
CA GLU A 295 -14.90 21.11 2.74
C GLU A 295 -16.09 20.29 3.25
N ALA A 296 -16.18 19.03 2.82
CA ALA A 296 -17.25 18.12 3.24
C ALA A 296 -17.20 17.80 4.75
N ALA A 297 -16.02 17.70 5.33
CA ALA A 297 -15.83 17.44 6.76
C ALA A 297 -16.32 18.57 7.68
N ARG A 298 -16.41 19.82 7.16
CA ARG A 298 -16.92 20.99 7.90
C ARG A 298 -18.46 21.18 7.78
N SER A 299 -19.11 20.45 6.87
CA SER A 299 -20.55 20.60 6.57
C SER A 299 -21.41 19.71 7.45
#